data_e789314f475caf1b501b375e3843baea
#
_entry.id   e789314f475caf1b501b375e3843baea
#
_cell.length_a   1.000
_cell.length_b   1.000
_cell.length_c   1.000
_cell.angle_alpha   90.00
_cell.angle_beta   90.00
_cell.angle_gamma   90.00
#
_symmetry.space_group_name_H-M   'P 1'
#
loop_
_entity.id
_entity.type
_entity.pdbx_description
1 polymer ?
#
loop_
_entity_poly.entity_id
_entity_poly.type
_entity_poly.pdbx_seq_one_letter_code
_entity_poly.pdbx_strand_id
1 'polypeptide(L)'
;MEQQASYDGWMLPLGSATRIAQTQPIDDLYPDRLQPNGPPQLTFRARDQYDVFRFNKVEGFYTGLSASWYARDRAPGLGVTGTTGYAWSDETWRGYVAAGLRRTSWRTNIGFGRLLDITNDFRSPFDSGSVWFPLLWSSDNYDYVDRHVARVAWEKLLTPHGTYVRLEGGAMRDAETVDSRRRGLLFGPFTPNRVVDPGRYARIVATMEWNPDVQADITRERYGGSIRYELGAGDLDYQRTEAALISRYDAGHVVLIGRLYGGVLTGTPHTQQLFEIGGTNNLPGYDYKAFAGDRAWIARGTAQYALPYLRSPFPFIAGFVMPAIAPELNFGVQTGMAWATDDQARAAVRRLGDKVDEVTGEPIIDPDSGEPVPVSVPTDKLRATASLGVRVLSGAVYLGFALPVDATRDTRRNLRFVFGFGRQL
;
A
#
# COMPACT_ATOMS: atom_id res chain seq x y z
N MET A 1 -16.29 -41.10 27.22
CA MET A 1 -15.34 -41.24 28.34
C MET A 1 -13.95 -41.32 27.76
N GLU A 2 -13.49 -40.24 27.17
CA GLU A 2 -12.21 -40.19 26.47
C GLU A 2 -11.33 -39.14 27.11
N GLN A 3 -10.16 -39.63 27.48
CA GLN A 3 -8.90 -38.87 27.51
C GLN A 3 -8.76 -37.67 28.44
N GLN A 4 -9.18 -37.78 29.64
CA GLN A 4 -8.63 -36.95 30.73
C GLN A 4 -7.29 -37.49 31.27
N ALA A 5 -6.82 -38.64 30.77
CA ALA A 5 -5.58 -39.27 31.23
C ALA A 5 -4.29 -38.55 30.75
N SER A 6 -4.38 -37.66 29.77
CA SER A 6 -3.18 -36.95 29.26
C SER A 6 -2.79 -35.70 30.04
N TYR A 7 -3.62 -35.26 30.96
CA TYR A 7 -3.37 -34.07 31.78
C TYR A 7 -2.78 -34.36 33.16
N ASP A 8 -2.75 -35.62 33.57
CA ASP A 8 -2.15 -35.99 34.86
C ASP A 8 -0.65 -35.69 34.97
N GLY A 9 0.04 -35.59 33.88
CA GLY A 9 1.45 -35.15 33.84
C GLY A 9 1.70 -33.73 34.35
N TRP A 10 0.68 -32.89 34.34
CA TRP A 10 0.75 -31.51 34.86
C TRP A 10 0.42 -31.41 36.35
N MET A 11 -0.04 -32.51 36.96
CA MET A 11 -0.34 -32.62 38.38
C MET A 11 0.87 -33.10 39.20
N LEU A 12 2.02 -33.34 38.57
CA LEU A 12 3.24 -33.61 39.33
C LEU A 12 3.59 -32.35 40.13
N PRO A 13 3.81 -32.50 41.44
CA PRO A 13 4.12 -31.33 42.28
C PRO A 13 5.37 -30.64 41.76
N LEU A 14 5.24 -29.38 41.41
CA LEU A 14 6.31 -28.50 40.93
C LEU A 14 7.54 -28.45 41.84
N GLY A 15 7.45 -28.99 43.04
CA GLY A 15 8.54 -29.00 44.04
C GLY A 15 9.81 -29.74 43.60
N SER A 16 9.71 -30.76 42.74
CA SER A 16 10.91 -31.43 42.21
C SER A 16 11.58 -30.68 41.09
N ALA A 17 10.79 -30.00 40.25
CA ALA A 17 11.31 -29.15 39.18
C ALA A 17 11.95 -27.85 39.74
N THR A 18 11.40 -27.31 40.81
CA THR A 18 11.96 -26.13 41.48
C THR A 18 13.32 -26.44 42.13
N ARG A 19 13.59 -27.66 42.55
CA ARG A 19 14.90 -28.04 43.08
C ARG A 19 15.99 -28.13 42.01
N ILE A 20 15.60 -28.48 40.79
CA ILE A 20 16.58 -28.52 39.67
C ILE A 20 16.93 -27.10 39.23
N ALA A 21 15.96 -26.16 39.27
CA ALA A 21 16.20 -24.77 38.95
C ALA A 21 17.07 -24.01 39.98
N GLN A 22 17.14 -24.53 41.21
CA GLN A 22 17.97 -23.91 42.27
C GLN A 22 19.45 -24.24 42.18
N THR A 23 19.85 -25.19 41.35
CA THR A 23 21.23 -25.70 41.37
C THR A 23 22.19 -25.05 40.41
N GLN A 24 21.74 -24.32 39.43
CA GLN A 24 22.62 -23.50 38.58
C GLN A 24 21.83 -22.27 38.10
N PRO A 25 22.23 -21.06 38.49
CA PRO A 25 21.73 -19.85 37.82
C PRO A 25 21.97 -19.97 36.33
N ILE A 26 20.99 -19.60 35.53
CA ILE A 26 21.12 -19.61 34.07
C ILE A 26 22.36 -18.80 33.61
N ASP A 27 22.76 -17.82 34.38
CA ASP A 27 23.95 -17.00 34.14
C ASP A 27 25.25 -17.81 34.17
N ASP A 28 25.33 -18.92 34.91
CA ASP A 28 26.51 -19.80 34.94
C ASP A 28 26.58 -20.76 33.74
N LEU A 29 25.49 -20.91 33.00
CA LEU A 29 25.41 -21.77 31.80
C LEU A 29 25.89 -21.06 30.54
N TYR A 30 25.97 -19.74 30.57
CA TYR A 30 26.43 -18.94 29.44
C TYR A 30 27.74 -18.23 29.80
N PRO A 31 28.84 -18.50 29.09
CA PRO A 31 30.04 -17.69 29.22
C PRO A 31 29.69 -16.22 29.03
N ASP A 32 30.29 -15.33 29.80
CA ASP A 32 30.08 -13.87 29.74
C ASP A 32 30.12 -13.30 28.32
N ARG A 33 30.84 -13.95 27.42
CA ARG A 33 30.93 -13.60 25.99
C ARG A 33 29.66 -13.91 25.20
N LEU A 34 28.78 -14.76 25.73
CA LEU A 34 27.52 -15.19 25.08
C LEU A 34 26.30 -14.71 25.85
N GLN A 35 26.48 -13.99 26.96
CA GLN A 35 25.35 -13.34 27.60
C GLN A 35 24.71 -12.36 26.60
N PRO A 36 23.48 -12.59 26.17
CA PRO A 36 22.82 -11.66 25.29
C PRO A 36 22.51 -10.39 26.08
N ASN A 37 23.35 -9.39 25.96
CA ASN A 37 23.12 -8.03 26.47
C ASN A 37 21.84 -7.41 25.86
N GLY A 38 20.86 -8.25 25.47
CA GLY A 38 19.70 -7.91 24.68
C GLY A 38 20.08 -7.51 23.23
N PRO A 39 19.13 -7.15 22.37
CA PRO A 39 19.40 -6.77 20.99
C PRO A 39 20.36 -5.57 20.95
N PRO A 40 21.31 -5.48 20.00
CA PRO A 40 22.29 -4.40 19.94
C PRO A 40 21.61 -3.03 19.92
N GLN A 41 22.21 -2.03 20.59
CA GLN A 41 21.64 -0.67 20.60
C GLN A 41 21.64 -0.03 19.22
N LEU A 42 22.68 -0.29 18.42
CA LEU A 42 22.80 0.12 17.04
C LEU A 42 22.64 -1.11 16.14
N THR A 43 21.69 -1.06 15.22
CA THR A 43 21.48 -2.11 14.23
C THR A 43 21.47 -1.51 12.83
N PHE A 44 22.23 -2.15 11.94
CA PHE A 44 22.14 -1.92 10.50
C PHE A 44 21.19 -2.97 9.93
N ARG A 45 19.93 -2.61 9.85
CA ARG A 45 18.88 -3.51 9.36
C ARG A 45 17.86 -2.72 8.60
N ALA A 46 17.65 -3.08 7.36
CA ALA A 46 16.52 -2.60 6.59
C ALA A 46 15.21 -3.02 7.26
N ARG A 47 14.26 -2.11 7.36
CA ARG A 47 12.88 -2.43 7.78
C ARG A 47 12.17 -3.15 6.65
N ASP A 48 12.48 -2.74 5.42
CA ASP A 48 11.97 -3.30 4.19
C ASP A 48 13.14 -3.37 3.17
N GLN A 49 13.07 -4.29 2.23
CA GLN A 49 13.99 -4.33 1.08
C GLN A 49 13.99 -3.00 0.31
N TYR A 50 12.86 -2.28 0.33
CA TYR A 50 12.66 -0.99 -0.32
C TYR A 50 13.57 0.12 0.23
N ASP A 51 14.00 0.01 1.48
CA ASP A 51 14.94 0.95 2.11
C ASP A 51 16.37 0.79 1.58
N VAL A 52 16.72 -0.43 1.11
CA VAL A 52 18.09 -0.77 0.67
C VAL A 52 18.17 -0.87 -0.84
N PHE A 53 17.17 -1.45 -1.45
CA PHE A 53 17.13 -1.65 -2.89
C PHE A 53 15.71 -1.46 -3.41
N ARG A 54 15.56 -0.57 -4.38
CA ARG A 54 14.32 -0.40 -5.13
C ARG A 54 14.61 0.01 -6.57
N PHE A 55 13.62 -0.23 -7.42
CA PHE A 55 13.66 0.19 -8.80
C PHE A 55 12.30 0.77 -9.17
N ASN A 56 12.27 1.95 -9.76
CA ASN A 56 11.09 2.61 -10.28
C ASN A 56 11.43 3.54 -11.46
N LYS A 57 10.41 4.04 -12.14
CA LYS A 57 10.59 4.88 -13.35
C LYS A 57 11.33 6.19 -13.10
N VAL A 58 11.24 6.77 -11.90
CA VAL A 58 11.88 8.04 -11.54
C VAL A 58 13.33 7.83 -11.11
N GLU A 59 13.57 6.97 -10.11
CA GLU A 59 14.91 6.79 -9.55
C GLU A 59 15.80 5.87 -10.40
N GLY A 60 15.18 5.05 -11.28
CA GLY A 60 15.86 3.88 -11.82
C GLY A 60 16.27 2.94 -10.69
N PHE A 61 17.52 2.57 -10.62
CA PHE A 61 18.05 1.87 -9.45
C PHE A 61 18.28 2.84 -8.29
N TYR A 62 17.86 2.42 -7.11
CA TYR A 62 18.18 3.05 -5.84
C TYR A 62 18.89 2.06 -4.97
N THR A 63 20.00 2.47 -4.35
CA THR A 63 20.73 1.70 -3.35
C THR A 63 20.89 2.53 -2.09
N GLY A 64 20.60 1.93 -0.94
CA GLY A 64 20.58 2.64 0.32
C GLY A 64 21.04 1.81 1.52
N LEU A 65 21.09 2.48 2.65
CA LEU A 65 21.40 1.91 3.95
C LEU A 65 20.33 2.35 4.94
N SER A 66 20.04 1.45 5.89
CA SER A 66 19.12 1.74 6.99
C SER A 66 19.80 1.38 8.32
N ALA A 67 19.67 2.28 9.28
CA ALA A 67 20.19 2.07 10.63
C ALA A 67 19.15 2.47 11.67
N SER A 68 19.16 1.79 12.80
CA SER A 68 18.31 2.08 13.94
C SER A 68 19.15 2.04 15.22
N TRP A 69 18.97 3.05 16.06
CA TRP A 69 19.57 3.14 17.37
C TRP A 69 18.47 3.23 18.44
N TYR A 70 18.64 2.51 19.56
CA TYR A 70 17.68 2.47 20.66
C TYR A 70 18.37 2.74 22.00
N ALA A 71 17.84 3.73 22.74
CA ALA A 71 18.30 4.09 24.10
C ALA A 71 17.60 3.19 25.13
N ARG A 72 18.11 1.99 25.33
CA ARG A 72 17.52 0.94 26.16
C ARG A 72 17.21 1.39 27.60
N ASP A 73 18.22 1.36 28.42
CA ASP A 73 18.08 1.51 29.88
C ASP A 73 17.92 2.96 30.32
N ARG A 74 18.54 3.90 29.56
CA ARG A 74 18.51 5.33 29.87
C ARG A 74 17.17 6.00 29.53
N ALA A 75 16.54 5.56 28.45
CA ALA A 75 15.27 6.08 28.00
C ALA A 75 14.50 4.98 27.23
N PRO A 76 13.88 4.02 27.93
CA PRO A 76 13.18 2.91 27.29
C PRO A 76 12.15 3.38 26.27
N GLY A 77 12.20 2.82 25.06
CA GLY A 77 11.31 3.18 23.96
C GLY A 77 11.75 4.38 23.13
N LEU A 78 12.79 5.10 23.52
CA LEU A 78 13.41 6.13 22.67
C LEU A 78 14.28 5.44 21.62
N GLY A 79 14.13 5.85 20.36
CA GLY A 79 14.94 5.36 19.26
C GLY A 79 15.10 6.42 18.17
N VAL A 80 16.16 6.25 17.40
CA VAL A 80 16.42 7.02 16.18
C VAL A 80 16.54 6.02 15.03
N THR A 81 15.84 6.28 13.95
CA THR A 81 15.93 5.46 12.73
C THR A 81 16.30 6.37 11.57
N GLY A 82 17.15 5.89 10.69
CA GLY A 82 17.53 6.63 9.49
C GLY A 82 17.69 5.70 8.30
N THR A 83 17.25 6.19 7.14
CA THR A 83 17.51 5.59 5.84
C THR A 83 18.16 6.64 4.96
N THR A 84 19.12 6.25 4.15
CA THR A 84 19.73 7.12 3.15
C THR A 84 20.20 6.29 1.98
N GLY A 85 20.15 6.84 0.78
CA GLY A 85 20.62 6.16 -0.41
C GLY A 85 20.65 7.06 -1.63
N TYR A 86 21.13 6.50 -2.71
CA TYR A 86 21.35 7.20 -3.96
C TYR A 86 20.51 6.62 -5.08
N ALA A 87 19.78 7.47 -5.76
CA ALA A 87 19.00 7.20 -6.97
C ALA A 87 19.89 7.39 -8.18
N TRP A 88 20.30 6.28 -8.83
CA TRP A 88 21.37 6.30 -9.83
C TRP A 88 20.98 6.96 -11.15
N SER A 89 19.71 6.88 -11.53
CA SER A 89 19.27 7.47 -12.79
C SER A 89 18.78 8.91 -12.65
N ASP A 90 18.29 9.26 -11.48
CA ASP A 90 17.84 10.60 -11.10
C ASP A 90 19.00 11.43 -10.47
N GLU A 91 20.17 10.80 -10.25
CA GLU A 91 21.39 11.40 -9.67
C GLU A 91 21.13 12.14 -8.35
N THR A 92 20.20 11.61 -7.53
CA THR A 92 19.68 12.29 -6.36
C THR A 92 19.91 11.48 -5.09
N TRP A 93 20.43 12.15 -4.04
CA TRP A 93 20.42 11.61 -2.68
C TRP A 93 19.06 11.77 -2.04
N ARG A 94 18.53 10.66 -1.51
CA ARG A 94 17.29 10.62 -0.73
C ARG A 94 17.53 9.96 0.60
N GLY A 95 16.82 10.41 1.62
CA GLY A 95 16.90 9.82 2.93
C GLY A 95 15.95 10.47 3.92
N TYR A 96 15.71 9.77 5.01
CA TYR A 96 14.82 10.20 6.07
C TYR A 96 15.39 9.78 7.43
N VAL A 97 15.41 10.70 8.37
CA VAL A 97 15.80 10.45 9.75
C VAL A 97 14.65 10.77 10.66
N ALA A 98 14.35 9.90 11.59
CA ALA A 98 13.31 10.11 12.59
C ALA A 98 13.79 9.68 13.98
N ALA A 99 13.53 10.53 14.97
CA ALA A 99 13.62 10.19 16.39
C ALA A 99 12.22 9.96 16.94
N GLY A 100 12.03 8.94 17.76
CA GLY A 100 10.71 8.61 18.26
C GLY A 100 10.73 7.99 19.64
N LEU A 101 9.64 8.18 20.36
CA LEU A 101 9.36 7.57 21.64
C LEU A 101 8.16 6.63 21.50
N ARG A 102 8.37 5.35 21.82
CA ARG A 102 7.34 4.31 21.80
C ARG A 102 6.97 3.89 23.22
N ARG A 103 5.68 3.83 23.48
CA ARG A 103 5.08 3.26 24.68
C ARG A 103 4.11 2.14 24.29
N THR A 104 3.54 1.45 25.26
CA THR A 104 2.65 0.32 25.02
C THR A 104 1.46 0.66 24.13
N SER A 105 0.80 1.80 24.36
CA SER A 105 -0.42 2.19 23.66
C SER A 105 -0.28 3.39 22.73
N TRP A 106 0.90 4.05 22.70
CA TRP A 106 1.13 5.20 21.83
C TRP A 106 2.58 5.30 21.38
N ARG A 107 2.77 6.01 20.31
CA ARG A 107 4.10 6.41 19.83
C ARG A 107 4.06 7.84 19.30
N THR A 108 5.18 8.53 19.43
CA THR A 108 5.41 9.80 18.76
C THR A 108 6.73 9.77 18.04
N ASN A 109 6.83 10.48 16.95
CA ASN A 109 8.09 10.65 16.22
C ASN A 109 8.18 12.05 15.62
N ILE A 110 9.40 12.54 15.51
CA ILE A 110 9.77 13.72 14.75
C ILE A 110 10.77 13.27 13.69
N GLY A 111 10.63 13.73 12.47
CA GLY A 111 11.54 13.32 11.41
C GLY A 111 11.58 14.32 10.28
N PHE A 112 12.66 14.24 9.52
CA PHE A 112 12.88 15.07 8.35
C PHE A 112 13.65 14.30 7.27
N GLY A 113 13.48 14.72 6.02
CA GLY A 113 14.18 14.11 4.91
C GLY A 113 13.67 14.55 3.56
N ARG A 114 14.24 13.91 2.53
CA ARG A 114 13.82 14.00 1.14
C ARG A 114 13.42 12.61 0.68
N LEU A 115 12.19 12.45 0.23
CA LEU A 115 11.58 11.18 -0.14
C LEU A 115 11.01 11.27 -1.56
N LEU A 116 11.02 10.16 -2.28
CA LEU A 116 10.12 9.96 -3.41
C LEU A 116 8.82 9.38 -2.84
N ASP A 117 7.77 10.19 -2.81
CA ASP A 117 6.47 9.82 -2.25
C ASP A 117 5.47 9.50 -3.38
N ILE A 118 4.49 8.67 -3.10
CA ILE A 118 3.48 8.25 -4.08
C ILE A 118 2.22 9.07 -3.87
N THR A 119 1.60 9.49 -4.97
CA THR A 119 0.43 10.38 -4.99
C THR A 119 -0.78 9.74 -5.65
N ASN A 120 -1.95 10.35 -5.44
CA ASN A 120 -3.20 10.09 -6.16
C ASN A 120 -3.75 8.66 -6.05
N ASP A 121 -3.40 7.93 -4.98
CA ASP A 121 -3.91 6.58 -4.75
C ASP A 121 -4.73 6.52 -3.45
N PHE A 122 -5.81 5.76 -3.48
CA PHE A 122 -6.53 5.35 -2.27
C PHE A 122 -5.69 4.27 -1.55
N ARG A 123 -4.72 4.70 -0.75
CA ARG A 123 -3.72 3.82 -0.15
C ARG A 123 -3.69 3.93 1.36
N SER A 124 -3.36 2.80 1.98
CA SER A 124 -2.90 2.82 3.36
C SER A 124 -1.52 3.49 3.47
N PRO A 125 -1.27 4.29 4.52
CA PRO A 125 0.06 4.87 4.77
C PRO A 125 1.18 3.82 4.91
N PHE A 126 0.83 2.54 5.05
CA PHE A 126 1.75 1.42 5.23
C PHE A 126 1.96 0.58 3.96
N ASP A 127 1.35 0.98 2.85
CA ASP A 127 1.47 0.27 1.59
C ASP A 127 2.84 0.55 0.97
N SER A 128 3.62 -0.49 0.72
CA SER A 128 4.91 -0.41 0.04
C SER A 128 4.77 -0.86 -1.42
N GLY A 129 5.44 -0.16 -2.33
CA GLY A 129 5.49 -0.54 -3.73
C GLY A 129 6.22 -1.88 -3.96
N SER A 130 6.04 -2.48 -5.12
CA SER A 130 6.80 -3.65 -5.54
C SER A 130 8.12 -3.22 -6.18
N VAL A 131 9.22 -3.90 -5.87
CA VAL A 131 10.55 -3.66 -6.49
C VAL A 131 10.69 -4.44 -7.81
N TRP A 132 10.19 -5.68 -7.83
CA TRP A 132 10.45 -6.60 -8.93
C TRP A 132 9.59 -6.35 -10.15
N PHE A 133 8.35 -5.85 -9.97
CA PHE A 133 7.46 -5.59 -11.09
C PHE A 133 7.93 -4.44 -11.98
N PRO A 134 8.32 -3.28 -11.46
CA PRO A 134 8.93 -2.25 -12.26
C PRO A 134 10.20 -2.73 -12.98
N LEU A 135 11.06 -3.47 -12.27
CA LEU A 135 12.33 -3.91 -12.83
C LEU A 135 12.16 -4.92 -13.97
N LEU A 136 11.33 -5.94 -13.77
CA LEU A 136 11.22 -7.06 -14.73
C LEU A 136 10.18 -6.81 -15.81
N TRP A 137 9.02 -6.23 -15.46
CA TRP A 137 7.87 -6.13 -16.36
C TRP A 137 7.51 -4.70 -16.77
N SER A 138 8.30 -3.71 -16.43
CA SER A 138 7.96 -2.29 -16.64
C SER A 138 6.59 -1.89 -16.04
N SER A 139 6.15 -2.62 -15.02
CA SER A 139 4.88 -2.37 -14.36
C SER A 139 5.09 -1.49 -13.15
N ASP A 140 5.29 -0.20 -13.40
CA ASP A 140 5.33 0.86 -12.40
C ASP A 140 4.15 1.80 -12.61
N ASN A 141 3.05 1.46 -11.96
CA ASN A 141 1.79 2.18 -12.07
C ASN A 141 1.64 3.31 -11.04
N TYR A 142 2.70 3.61 -10.29
CA TYR A 142 2.66 4.66 -9.29
C TYR A 142 3.03 6.01 -9.90
N ASP A 143 2.46 7.07 -9.34
CA ASP A 143 2.87 8.44 -9.62
C ASP A 143 3.61 8.99 -8.43
N TYR A 144 4.70 9.67 -8.70
CA TYR A 144 5.67 10.09 -7.71
C TYR A 144 5.78 11.60 -7.63
N VAL A 145 6.08 12.06 -6.42
CA VAL A 145 6.47 13.44 -6.12
C VAL A 145 7.77 13.44 -5.33
N ASP A 146 8.69 14.30 -5.68
CA ASP A 146 9.90 14.54 -4.89
C ASP A 146 9.55 15.47 -3.73
N ARG A 147 9.54 14.93 -2.51
CA ARG A 147 9.04 15.62 -1.32
C ARG A 147 10.12 15.81 -0.28
N HIS A 148 10.41 17.06 0.05
CA HIS A 148 11.10 17.40 1.28
C HIS A 148 10.08 17.51 2.41
N VAL A 149 10.37 16.86 3.53
CA VAL A 149 9.44 16.75 4.66
C VAL A 149 10.14 17.03 5.98
N ALA A 150 9.51 17.82 6.83
CA ALA A 150 9.81 17.90 8.26
C ALA A 150 8.48 17.75 9.00
N ARG A 151 8.32 16.67 9.80
CA ARG A 151 7.04 16.33 10.39
C ARG A 151 7.16 15.79 11.81
N VAL A 152 6.10 16.00 12.58
CA VAL A 152 5.83 15.33 13.85
C VAL A 152 4.61 14.45 13.64
N ALA A 153 4.65 13.23 14.15
CA ALA A 153 3.51 12.34 14.15
C ALA A 153 3.30 11.76 15.55
N TRP A 154 2.04 11.65 15.94
CA TRP A 154 1.59 10.98 17.14
C TRP A 154 0.55 9.93 16.75
N GLU A 155 0.66 8.74 17.34
CA GLU A 155 -0.23 7.63 17.09
C GLU A 155 -0.59 6.95 18.40
N LYS A 156 -1.85 6.64 18.58
CA LYS A 156 -2.39 5.96 19.76
C LYS A 156 -3.25 4.78 19.35
N LEU A 157 -2.94 3.63 19.92
CA LEU A 157 -3.78 2.44 19.86
C LEU A 157 -4.94 2.61 20.86
N LEU A 158 -6.18 2.58 20.36
CA LEU A 158 -7.38 2.78 21.17
C LEU A 158 -7.95 1.45 21.68
N THR A 159 -7.84 0.40 20.88
CA THR A 159 -8.33 -0.94 21.24
C THR A 159 -7.26 -2.00 20.99
N PRO A 160 -7.26 -3.12 21.73
CA PRO A 160 -6.36 -4.25 21.48
C PRO A 160 -6.51 -4.84 20.05
N HIS A 161 -7.66 -4.65 19.43
CA HIS A 161 -8.00 -5.20 18.11
C HIS A 161 -7.59 -4.32 16.93
N GLY A 162 -6.69 -3.35 17.16
CA GLY A 162 -6.09 -2.60 16.05
C GLY A 162 -6.80 -1.30 15.67
N THR A 163 -7.72 -0.78 16.50
CA THR A 163 -8.24 0.58 16.28
C THR A 163 -7.20 1.60 16.73
N TYR A 164 -6.78 2.47 15.84
CA TYR A 164 -5.82 3.51 16.19
C TYR A 164 -6.17 4.86 15.56
N VAL A 165 -5.64 5.92 16.20
CA VAL A 165 -5.69 7.30 15.70
C VAL A 165 -4.28 7.78 15.48
N ARG A 166 -4.04 8.44 14.37
CA ARG A 166 -2.79 9.09 14.02
C ARG A 166 -3.03 10.55 13.71
N LEU A 167 -2.23 11.42 14.30
CA LEU A 167 -2.14 12.83 14.00
C LEU A 167 -0.74 13.14 13.49
N GLU A 168 -0.65 13.85 12.39
CA GLU A 168 0.62 14.24 11.78
C GLU A 168 0.54 15.73 11.42
N GLY A 169 1.61 16.45 11.66
CA GLY A 169 1.74 17.85 11.25
C GLY A 169 3.17 18.17 10.83
N GLY A 170 3.34 19.04 9.84
CA GLY A 170 4.68 19.37 9.38
C GLY A 170 4.73 20.34 8.22
N ALA A 171 5.96 20.66 7.80
CA ALA A 171 6.25 21.45 6.61
C ALA A 171 6.69 20.53 5.47
N MET A 172 6.14 20.79 4.29
CA MET A 172 6.39 20.03 3.07
C MET A 172 6.86 20.97 1.97
N ARG A 173 7.66 20.42 1.07
CA ARG A 173 7.97 21.04 -0.22
C ARG A 173 7.90 19.95 -1.27
N ASP A 174 6.94 20.07 -2.17
CA ASP A 174 6.79 19.20 -3.32
C ASP A 174 7.53 19.80 -4.51
N ALA A 175 8.20 18.94 -5.28
CA ALA A 175 8.84 19.28 -6.53
C ALA A 175 8.44 18.25 -7.60
N GLU A 176 8.48 18.68 -8.84
CA GLU A 176 8.26 17.80 -9.99
C GLU A 176 9.31 16.70 -10.03
N THR A 177 8.89 15.57 -10.56
CA THR A 177 9.78 14.45 -10.87
C THR A 177 9.75 14.18 -12.37
N VAL A 178 10.91 13.88 -12.92
CA VAL A 178 11.04 13.48 -14.32
C VAL A 178 11.31 11.99 -14.38
N ASP A 179 10.65 11.30 -15.31
CA ASP A 179 10.92 9.88 -15.55
C ASP A 179 12.35 9.72 -16.10
N SER A 180 13.23 9.17 -15.27
CA SER A 180 14.62 8.94 -15.64
C SER A 180 14.80 7.67 -16.50
N ARG A 181 13.82 6.77 -16.43
CA ARG A 181 13.78 5.50 -17.16
C ARG A 181 12.47 5.34 -17.92
N ARG A 182 12.58 4.93 -19.16
CA ARG A 182 11.43 4.69 -20.02
C ARG A 182 10.90 3.26 -19.94
N ARG A 183 11.71 2.29 -19.49
CA ARG A 183 11.33 0.86 -19.41
C ARG A 183 12.15 0.10 -18.38
N GLY A 184 11.59 -1.02 -17.91
CA GLY A 184 12.31 -2.05 -17.17
C GLY A 184 13.18 -2.95 -18.08
N LEU A 185 13.47 -4.17 -17.62
CA LEU A 185 14.40 -5.07 -18.33
C LEU A 185 13.76 -5.84 -19.49
N LEU A 186 12.49 -6.30 -19.35
CA LEU A 186 11.92 -7.33 -20.23
C LEU A 186 10.78 -6.85 -21.12
N PHE A 187 9.96 -5.90 -20.70
CA PHE A 187 8.72 -5.53 -21.41
C PHE A 187 8.61 -4.03 -21.59
N GLY A 188 7.62 -3.58 -22.33
CA GLY A 188 7.30 -2.24 -22.79
C GLY A 188 7.67 -1.02 -21.93
N PRO A 189 7.32 0.18 -22.31
CA PRO A 189 7.65 1.37 -21.55
C PRO A 189 6.82 1.51 -20.27
N PHE A 190 7.31 2.32 -19.34
CA PHE A 190 6.53 2.75 -18.19
C PHE A 190 5.43 3.74 -18.59
N THR A 191 4.33 3.71 -17.87
CA THR A 191 3.35 4.80 -17.90
C THR A 191 4.02 6.08 -17.37
N PRO A 192 3.98 7.20 -18.09
CA PRO A 192 4.59 8.45 -17.65
C PRO A 192 4.05 8.89 -16.27
N ASN A 193 4.92 9.53 -15.49
CA ASN A 193 4.53 10.13 -14.22
C ASN A 193 3.53 11.26 -14.44
N ARG A 194 2.55 11.38 -13.54
CA ARG A 194 1.63 12.52 -13.56
C ARG A 194 2.36 13.82 -13.26
N VAL A 195 1.92 14.89 -13.89
CA VAL A 195 2.42 16.23 -13.58
C VAL A 195 2.05 16.56 -12.14
N VAL A 196 2.99 17.13 -11.40
CA VAL A 196 2.85 17.55 -10.00
C VAL A 196 2.92 19.07 -9.93
N ASP A 197 2.01 19.70 -9.23
CA ASP A 197 2.08 21.14 -8.91
C ASP A 197 3.13 21.36 -7.80
N PRO A 198 4.27 22.04 -8.09
CA PRO A 198 5.31 22.26 -7.07
C PRO A 198 4.87 23.30 -6.06
N GLY A 199 5.36 23.19 -4.80
CA GLY A 199 5.02 24.20 -3.78
C GLY A 199 5.54 23.86 -2.40
N ARG A 200 5.50 24.87 -1.53
CA ARG A 200 5.81 24.78 -0.09
C ARG A 200 4.54 25.01 0.70
N TYR A 201 4.26 24.12 1.65
CA TYR A 201 3.04 24.19 2.43
C TYR A 201 3.20 23.54 3.81
N ALA A 202 2.40 23.99 4.75
CA ALA A 202 2.16 23.27 5.98
C ALA A 202 1.10 22.19 5.74
N ARG A 203 1.26 21.03 6.36
CA ARG A 203 0.34 19.91 6.21
C ARG A 203 -0.06 19.37 7.57
N ILE A 204 -1.35 19.14 7.77
CA ILE A 204 -1.89 18.45 8.93
C ILE A 204 -2.70 17.27 8.42
N VAL A 205 -2.49 16.10 9.02
CA VAL A 205 -3.23 14.87 8.69
C VAL A 205 -3.76 14.26 9.97
N ALA A 206 -5.05 13.95 9.99
CA ALA A 206 -5.69 13.13 11.00
C ALA A 206 -6.22 11.85 10.36
N THR A 207 -5.82 10.71 10.89
CA THR A 207 -6.28 9.39 10.40
C THR A 207 -6.82 8.59 11.58
N MET A 208 -7.97 7.96 11.38
CA MET A 208 -8.50 6.94 12.26
C MET A 208 -8.71 5.67 11.45
N GLU A 209 -8.21 4.56 11.93
CA GLU A 209 -8.47 3.23 11.36
C GLU A 209 -9.03 2.32 12.45
N TRP A 210 -10.01 1.53 12.09
CA TRP A 210 -10.57 0.51 12.97
C TRP A 210 -10.66 -0.82 12.22
N ASN A 211 -10.24 -1.89 12.90
CA ASN A 211 -10.23 -3.24 12.38
C ASN A 211 -9.65 -3.32 10.94
N PRO A 212 -8.44 -2.81 10.68
CA PRO A 212 -7.86 -2.78 9.32
C PRO A 212 -7.64 -4.17 8.74
N ASP A 213 -7.54 -5.20 9.59
CA ASP A 213 -7.24 -6.58 9.23
C ASP A 213 -8.48 -7.42 8.89
N VAL A 214 -9.66 -6.82 8.78
CA VAL A 214 -10.92 -7.54 8.44
C VAL A 214 -10.80 -8.36 7.15
N GLN A 215 -9.94 -7.98 6.24
CA GLN A 215 -9.66 -8.73 5.01
C GLN A 215 -8.81 -9.98 5.25
N ALA A 216 -8.04 -10.01 6.32
CA ALA A 216 -7.21 -11.14 6.67
C ALA A 216 -8.05 -12.15 7.46
N ASP A 217 -7.90 -13.45 7.17
CA ASP A 217 -8.57 -14.55 7.86
C ASP A 217 -8.25 -14.66 9.37
N ILE A 218 -7.56 -13.67 9.91
CA ILE A 218 -6.96 -13.70 11.25
C ILE A 218 -7.91 -13.09 12.29
N THR A 219 -8.90 -12.30 11.88
CA THR A 219 -9.78 -11.60 12.80
C THR A 219 -11.21 -12.15 12.76
N ARG A 220 -11.91 -12.10 13.90
CA ARG A 220 -13.33 -12.40 13.99
C ARG A 220 -14.22 -11.21 13.63
N GLU A 221 -13.62 -10.06 13.43
CA GLU A 221 -14.33 -8.83 13.10
C GLU A 221 -14.84 -8.88 11.66
N ARG A 222 -16.05 -8.41 11.46
CA ARG A 222 -16.73 -8.44 10.17
C ARG A 222 -16.68 -7.11 9.43
N TYR A 223 -16.35 -6.04 10.13
CA TYR A 223 -16.37 -4.68 9.62
C TYR A 223 -15.12 -3.95 10.05
N GLY A 224 -14.57 -3.21 9.14
CA GLY A 224 -13.44 -2.32 9.39
C GLY A 224 -13.54 -1.09 8.51
N GLY A 225 -12.66 -0.13 8.74
CA GLY A 225 -12.62 1.04 7.91
C GLY A 225 -11.61 2.07 8.36
N SER A 226 -11.57 3.17 7.63
CA SER A 226 -10.71 4.31 7.94
C SER A 226 -11.37 5.62 7.55
N ILE A 227 -10.98 6.67 8.23
CA ILE A 227 -11.25 8.06 7.86
C ILE A 227 -9.93 8.81 7.93
N ARG A 228 -9.63 9.59 6.90
CA ARG A 228 -8.47 10.45 6.83
C ARG A 228 -8.91 11.85 6.43
N TYR A 229 -8.47 12.83 7.20
CA TYR A 229 -8.58 14.23 6.87
C TYR A 229 -7.20 14.83 6.71
N GLU A 230 -6.99 15.61 5.68
CA GLU A 230 -5.74 16.26 5.35
C GLU A 230 -6.01 17.73 5.01
N LEU A 231 -5.23 18.63 5.61
CA LEU A 231 -5.23 20.06 5.37
C LEU A 231 -3.84 20.48 4.89
N GLY A 232 -3.76 21.10 3.74
CA GLY A 232 -2.60 21.82 3.23
C GLY A 232 -2.84 23.32 3.33
N ALA A 233 -1.82 24.09 3.66
CA ALA A 233 -1.87 25.55 3.71
C ALA A 233 -0.54 26.17 3.26
N GLY A 234 -0.57 27.04 2.27
CA GLY A 234 0.60 27.66 1.65
C GLY A 234 0.46 27.73 0.14
N ASP A 235 1.52 27.35 -0.62
CA ASP A 235 1.42 27.29 -2.08
C ASP A 235 0.41 26.23 -2.53
N LEU A 236 0.25 25.16 -1.74
CA LEU A 236 -0.78 24.14 -1.91
C LEU A 236 -1.83 24.30 -0.80
N ASP A 237 -2.93 24.99 -1.12
CA ASP A 237 -4.04 25.25 -0.20
C ASP A 237 -5.24 24.35 -0.55
N TYR A 238 -5.47 23.33 0.27
CA TYR A 238 -6.51 22.33 0.05
C TYR A 238 -6.97 21.67 1.35
N GLN A 239 -8.16 21.07 1.28
CA GLN A 239 -8.65 20.13 2.29
C GLN A 239 -9.07 18.85 1.59
N ARG A 240 -8.56 17.70 2.04
CA ARG A 240 -8.84 16.40 1.46
C ARG A 240 -9.38 15.46 2.53
N THR A 241 -10.56 14.91 2.30
CA THR A 241 -11.18 13.91 3.17
C THR A 241 -11.34 12.61 2.42
N GLU A 242 -10.95 11.52 3.03
CA GLU A 242 -11.10 10.16 2.50
C GLU A 242 -11.77 9.28 3.54
N ALA A 243 -12.61 8.35 3.09
CA ALA A 243 -13.19 7.31 3.93
C ALA A 243 -13.18 5.97 3.22
N ALA A 244 -12.95 4.92 3.98
CA ALA A 244 -13.04 3.54 3.52
C ALA A 244 -13.85 2.71 4.51
N LEU A 245 -14.70 1.83 3.98
CA LEU A 245 -15.41 0.79 4.72
C LEU A 245 -15.13 -0.56 4.09
N ILE A 246 -14.93 -1.55 4.93
CA ILE A 246 -14.66 -2.92 4.50
C ILE A 246 -15.56 -3.83 5.31
N SER A 247 -16.19 -4.79 4.64
CA SER A 247 -16.98 -5.83 5.28
C SER A 247 -16.56 -7.19 4.76
N ARG A 248 -16.58 -8.19 5.64
CA ARG A 248 -16.33 -9.58 5.30
C ARG A 248 -17.41 -10.46 5.93
N TYR A 249 -17.93 -11.39 5.15
CA TYR A 249 -18.88 -12.39 5.62
C TYR A 249 -18.46 -13.78 5.13
N ASP A 250 -18.21 -14.67 6.06
CA ASP A 250 -17.80 -16.04 5.80
C ASP A 250 -19.02 -16.98 5.91
N ALA A 251 -19.35 -17.65 4.81
CA ALA A 251 -20.45 -18.61 4.70
C ALA A 251 -19.92 -19.97 4.22
N GLY A 252 -19.18 -20.66 5.06
CA GLY A 252 -18.58 -21.95 4.76
C GLY A 252 -17.52 -21.88 3.65
N HIS A 253 -17.85 -22.37 2.45
CA HIS A 253 -16.92 -22.32 1.31
C HIS A 253 -16.95 -21.00 0.54
N VAL A 254 -17.87 -20.09 0.89
CA VAL A 254 -18.03 -18.80 0.24
C VAL A 254 -17.62 -17.69 1.20
N VAL A 255 -16.78 -16.78 0.74
CA VAL A 255 -16.42 -15.55 1.44
C VAL A 255 -16.93 -14.38 0.62
N LEU A 256 -17.74 -13.51 1.21
CA LEU A 256 -18.19 -12.27 0.61
C LEU A 256 -17.42 -11.10 1.21
N ILE A 257 -16.85 -10.28 0.35
CA ILE A 257 -16.09 -9.09 0.74
C ILE A 257 -16.72 -7.87 0.05
N GLY A 258 -17.12 -6.89 0.85
CA GLY A 258 -17.57 -5.59 0.40
C GLY A 258 -16.56 -4.52 0.74
N ARG A 259 -16.29 -3.60 -0.19
CA ARG A 259 -15.43 -2.42 0.05
C ARG A 259 -16.11 -1.19 -0.53
N LEU A 260 -16.08 -0.11 0.22
CA LEU A 260 -16.53 1.20 -0.21
C LEU A 260 -15.44 2.21 0.12
N TYR A 261 -15.03 2.97 -0.87
CA TYR A 261 -14.09 4.07 -0.74
C TYR A 261 -14.73 5.33 -1.26
N GLY A 262 -14.42 6.47 -0.64
CA GLY A 262 -14.85 7.76 -1.12
C GLY A 262 -13.93 8.87 -0.67
N GLY A 263 -13.89 9.96 -1.45
CA GLY A 263 -13.08 11.11 -1.14
C GLY A 263 -13.65 12.40 -1.71
N VAL A 264 -13.32 13.49 -1.02
CA VAL A 264 -13.68 14.86 -1.37
C VAL A 264 -12.46 15.75 -1.18
N LEU A 265 -12.13 16.51 -2.20
CA LEU A 265 -11.15 17.58 -2.21
C LEU A 265 -11.88 18.92 -2.29
N THR A 266 -11.49 19.87 -1.47
CA THR A 266 -11.99 21.26 -1.46
C THR A 266 -10.82 22.22 -1.34
N GLY A 267 -11.02 23.50 -1.66
CA GLY A 267 -9.95 24.47 -1.83
C GLY A 267 -9.42 24.47 -3.26
N THR A 268 -8.15 24.76 -3.45
CA THR A 268 -7.53 24.75 -4.78
C THR A 268 -7.18 23.30 -5.17
N PRO A 269 -7.73 22.77 -6.28
CA PRO A 269 -7.43 21.42 -6.70
C PRO A 269 -6.04 21.35 -7.35
N HIS A 270 -5.09 20.73 -6.65
CA HIS A 270 -3.75 20.43 -7.14
C HIS A 270 -3.70 19.03 -7.73
N THR A 271 -2.88 18.82 -8.75
CA THR A 271 -2.80 17.55 -9.50
C THR A 271 -2.53 16.35 -8.61
N GLN A 272 -1.58 16.45 -7.69
CA GLN A 272 -1.22 15.37 -6.75
C GLN A 272 -2.25 15.11 -5.64
N GLN A 273 -3.31 15.90 -5.55
CA GLN A 273 -4.37 15.73 -4.56
C GLN A 273 -5.67 15.21 -5.16
N LEU A 274 -5.80 15.17 -6.47
CA LEU A 274 -6.97 14.65 -7.16
C LEU A 274 -7.18 13.15 -6.84
N PHE A 275 -8.43 12.71 -6.94
CA PHE A 275 -8.77 11.29 -6.87
C PHE A 275 -8.74 10.71 -8.27
N GLU A 276 -8.00 9.63 -8.46
CA GLU A 276 -7.92 8.92 -9.72
C GLU A 276 -8.43 7.48 -9.56
N ILE A 277 -9.29 7.06 -10.47
CA ILE A 277 -9.86 5.71 -10.48
C ILE A 277 -9.71 5.07 -11.87
N GLY A 278 -9.62 3.75 -11.89
CA GLY A 278 -9.36 2.93 -13.08
C GLY A 278 -8.21 1.96 -12.85
N GLY A 279 -8.19 0.86 -13.57
CA GLY A 279 -7.17 -0.16 -13.46
C GLY A 279 -7.45 -1.24 -12.44
N THR A 280 -6.52 -2.16 -12.31
CA THR A 280 -6.66 -3.45 -11.62
C THR A 280 -7.19 -3.33 -10.18
N ASN A 281 -6.79 -2.30 -9.46
CA ASN A 281 -7.09 -2.17 -8.03
C ASN A 281 -8.50 -1.65 -7.74
N ASN A 282 -9.15 -0.97 -8.69
CA ASN A 282 -10.46 -0.37 -8.43
C ASN A 282 -11.50 -0.57 -9.54
N LEU A 283 -11.18 -0.34 -10.81
CA LEU A 283 -12.06 -0.59 -11.95
C LEU A 283 -11.28 -1.35 -13.05
N PRO A 284 -11.09 -2.66 -12.92
CA PRO A 284 -10.16 -3.43 -13.77
C PRO A 284 -10.59 -3.53 -15.24
N GLY A 285 -11.80 -3.15 -15.59
CA GLY A 285 -12.26 -3.05 -16.99
C GLY A 285 -11.76 -1.81 -17.73
N TYR A 286 -11.20 -0.82 -17.02
CA TYR A 286 -10.74 0.44 -17.58
C TYR A 286 -9.21 0.58 -17.47
N ASP A 287 -8.64 1.55 -18.21
CA ASP A 287 -7.22 1.89 -18.11
C ASP A 287 -6.87 2.33 -16.69
N TYR A 288 -5.59 2.18 -16.35
CA TYR A 288 -5.08 2.65 -15.08
C TYR A 288 -5.30 4.16 -14.95
N LYS A 289 -5.95 4.58 -13.86
CA LYS A 289 -6.26 5.99 -13.58
C LYS A 289 -6.96 6.70 -14.76
N ALA A 290 -7.88 5.99 -15.44
CA ALA A 290 -8.59 6.55 -16.59
C ALA A 290 -9.51 7.73 -16.24
N PHE A 291 -9.94 7.80 -14.99
CA PHE A 291 -10.88 8.82 -14.53
C PHE A 291 -10.32 9.56 -13.33
N ALA A 292 -10.50 10.89 -13.30
CA ALA A 292 -10.03 11.74 -12.22
C ALA A 292 -11.03 12.85 -11.87
N GLY A 293 -10.91 13.35 -10.64
CA GLY A 293 -11.74 14.47 -10.17
C GLY A 293 -11.36 14.94 -8.77
N ASP A 294 -11.99 16.01 -8.32
CA ASP A 294 -11.92 16.50 -6.95
C ASP A 294 -12.82 15.70 -6.00
N ARG A 295 -13.69 14.85 -6.56
CA ARG A 295 -14.53 13.91 -5.82
C ARG A 295 -14.50 12.54 -6.48
N ALA A 296 -14.49 11.50 -5.65
CA ALA A 296 -14.61 10.13 -6.15
C ALA A 296 -15.23 9.20 -5.12
N TRP A 297 -15.83 8.13 -5.62
CA TRP A 297 -16.17 6.98 -4.81
C TRP A 297 -16.04 5.69 -5.62
N ILE A 298 -15.80 4.58 -4.93
CA ILE A 298 -15.67 3.25 -5.51
C ILE A 298 -16.34 2.27 -4.57
N ALA A 299 -17.24 1.44 -5.10
CA ALA A 299 -17.80 0.29 -4.39
C ALA A 299 -17.35 -0.99 -5.09
N ARG A 300 -16.92 -1.97 -4.29
CA ARG A 300 -16.49 -3.27 -4.77
C ARG A 300 -17.15 -4.37 -3.97
N GLY A 301 -17.79 -5.31 -4.64
CA GLY A 301 -18.28 -6.57 -4.10
C GLY A 301 -17.49 -7.72 -4.69
N THR A 302 -17.03 -8.64 -3.84
CA THR A 302 -16.29 -9.82 -4.27
C THR A 302 -16.86 -11.06 -3.58
N ALA A 303 -17.16 -12.10 -4.34
CA ALA A 303 -17.50 -13.43 -3.86
C ALA A 303 -16.34 -14.39 -4.17
N GLN A 304 -15.82 -15.06 -3.15
CA GLN A 304 -14.73 -16.01 -3.25
C GLN A 304 -15.27 -17.38 -2.88
N TYR A 305 -15.09 -18.37 -3.75
CA TYR A 305 -15.47 -19.75 -3.50
C TYR A 305 -14.23 -20.62 -3.40
N ALA A 306 -14.00 -21.15 -2.22
CA ALA A 306 -12.84 -21.99 -1.93
C ALA A 306 -13.04 -23.39 -2.50
N LEU A 307 -12.21 -23.79 -3.49
CA LEU A 307 -12.25 -25.11 -4.07
C LEU A 307 -11.65 -26.16 -3.10
N PRO A 308 -12.20 -27.38 -3.04
CA PRO A 308 -11.77 -28.40 -2.07
C PRO A 308 -10.42 -29.07 -2.43
N TYR A 309 -9.81 -28.68 -3.53
CA TYR A 309 -8.62 -29.32 -4.08
C TYR A 309 -7.32 -28.61 -3.69
N LEU A 310 -6.19 -29.34 -3.65
CA LEU A 310 -4.83 -28.81 -3.46
C LEU A 310 -4.66 -27.93 -2.22
N ARG A 311 -5.36 -28.24 -1.14
CA ARG A 311 -5.34 -27.46 0.11
C ARG A 311 -4.23 -27.86 1.08
N SER A 312 -3.53 -28.96 0.80
CA SER A 312 -2.40 -29.43 1.58
C SER A 312 -1.10 -29.22 0.81
N PRO A 313 0.00 -28.94 1.50
CA PRO A 313 1.32 -28.98 0.90
C PRO A 313 1.57 -30.36 0.26
N PHE A 314 2.26 -30.41 -0.86
CA PHE A 314 2.56 -31.66 -1.56
C PHE A 314 4.03 -31.72 -1.96
N PRO A 315 4.62 -32.95 -1.98
CA PRO A 315 6.01 -33.14 -2.42
C PRO A 315 6.14 -32.80 -3.90
N PHE A 316 7.20 -32.08 -4.23
CA PHE A 316 7.57 -31.69 -5.58
C PHE A 316 8.97 -32.25 -5.91
N ILE A 317 9.60 -31.81 -6.97
CA ILE A 317 10.88 -32.33 -7.46
C ILE A 317 12.00 -32.18 -6.43
N ALA A 318 12.87 -33.16 -6.27
CA ALA A 318 14.09 -33.14 -5.43
C ALA A 318 13.84 -32.91 -3.93
N GLY A 319 12.71 -33.36 -3.38
CA GLY A 319 12.40 -33.20 -1.95
C GLY A 319 11.89 -31.83 -1.56
N PHE A 320 11.72 -30.92 -2.50
CA PHE A 320 11.06 -29.64 -2.27
C PHE A 320 9.56 -29.86 -2.03
N VAL A 321 9.03 -29.28 -0.95
CA VAL A 321 7.61 -29.32 -0.64
C VAL A 321 6.97 -28.02 -1.14
N MET A 322 6.07 -28.16 -2.12
CA MET A 322 5.27 -27.03 -2.58
C MET A 322 4.24 -26.66 -1.51
N PRO A 323 4.06 -25.37 -1.21
CA PRO A 323 2.97 -24.92 -0.38
C PRO A 323 1.61 -25.28 -1.01
N ALA A 324 0.57 -25.33 -0.20
CA ALA A 324 -0.79 -25.56 -0.68
C ALA A 324 -1.17 -24.52 -1.74
N ILE A 325 -1.61 -24.96 -2.90
CA ILE A 325 -2.08 -24.07 -3.98
C ILE A 325 -3.40 -23.41 -3.56
N ALA A 326 -4.26 -24.15 -2.86
CA ALA A 326 -5.53 -23.69 -2.30
C ALA A 326 -6.32 -22.77 -3.26
N PRO A 327 -6.76 -23.28 -4.43
CA PRO A 327 -7.38 -22.44 -5.45
C PRO A 327 -8.76 -21.97 -5.00
N GLU A 328 -9.07 -20.69 -5.31
CA GLU A 328 -10.34 -20.06 -5.01
C GLU A 328 -10.89 -19.39 -6.28
N LEU A 329 -12.14 -19.65 -6.62
CA LEU A 329 -12.84 -18.89 -7.65
C LEU A 329 -13.21 -17.52 -7.07
N ASN A 330 -12.97 -16.49 -7.85
CA ASN A 330 -13.24 -15.10 -7.46
C ASN A 330 -14.15 -14.45 -8.49
N PHE A 331 -15.30 -13.99 -8.05
CA PHE A 331 -16.22 -13.18 -8.84
C PHE A 331 -16.31 -11.80 -8.22
N GLY A 332 -16.09 -10.74 -9.02
CA GLY A 332 -16.09 -9.36 -8.55
C GLY A 332 -16.99 -8.47 -9.39
N VAL A 333 -17.66 -7.54 -8.71
CA VAL A 333 -18.35 -6.40 -9.32
C VAL A 333 -17.81 -5.13 -8.69
N GLN A 334 -17.34 -4.21 -9.51
CA GLN A 334 -16.81 -2.93 -9.10
C GLN A 334 -17.57 -1.81 -9.80
N THR A 335 -17.83 -0.74 -9.08
CA THR A 335 -18.48 0.45 -9.65
C THR A 335 -17.92 1.71 -8.98
N GLY A 336 -17.89 2.81 -9.70
CA GLY A 336 -17.38 4.07 -9.18
C GLY A 336 -17.54 5.24 -10.14
N MET A 337 -17.26 6.41 -9.59
CA MET A 337 -17.20 7.68 -10.31
C MET A 337 -16.06 8.53 -9.77
N ALA A 338 -15.42 9.30 -10.64
CA ALA A 338 -14.56 10.41 -10.27
C ALA A 338 -14.97 11.62 -11.12
N TRP A 339 -15.37 12.71 -10.51
CA TRP A 339 -15.91 13.86 -11.23
C TRP A 339 -15.31 15.18 -10.75
N ALA A 340 -15.33 16.17 -11.61
CA ALA A 340 -14.91 17.52 -11.33
C ALA A 340 -16.14 18.40 -11.06
N THR A 341 -16.17 19.07 -9.90
CA THR A 341 -17.33 19.85 -9.48
C THR A 341 -17.40 21.22 -10.15
N ASP A 342 -16.27 21.76 -10.58
CA ASP A 342 -16.17 23.08 -11.20
C ASP A 342 -15.09 23.12 -12.29
N ASP A 343 -14.89 24.29 -12.89
CA ASP A 343 -13.90 24.47 -13.96
C ASP A 343 -12.45 24.42 -13.47
N GLN A 344 -12.20 24.80 -12.21
CA GLN A 344 -10.85 24.68 -11.64
C GLN A 344 -10.47 23.21 -11.46
N ALA A 345 -11.40 22.38 -10.98
CA ALA A 345 -11.19 20.94 -10.88
C ALA A 345 -11.01 20.29 -12.26
N ARG A 346 -11.79 20.69 -13.28
CA ARG A 346 -11.60 20.22 -14.66
C ARG A 346 -10.22 20.62 -15.20
N ALA A 347 -9.80 21.87 -14.97
CA ALA A 347 -8.48 22.33 -15.37
C ALA A 347 -7.36 21.56 -14.66
N ALA A 348 -7.52 21.23 -13.37
CA ALA A 348 -6.57 20.41 -12.64
C ALA A 348 -6.47 18.98 -13.21
N VAL A 349 -7.60 18.37 -13.56
CA VAL A 349 -7.62 17.05 -14.23
C VAL A 349 -6.90 17.11 -15.57
N ARG A 350 -7.11 18.18 -16.35
CA ARG A 350 -6.44 18.33 -17.65
C ARG A 350 -4.92 18.50 -17.53
N ARG A 351 -4.44 19.11 -16.44
CA ARG A 351 -3.00 19.24 -16.13
C ARG A 351 -2.31 17.93 -15.75
N LEU A 352 -3.04 16.83 -15.46
CA LEU A 352 -2.42 15.53 -15.18
C LEU A 352 -1.53 15.02 -16.31
N GLY A 353 -1.73 15.50 -17.55
CA GLY A 353 -0.93 15.20 -18.72
C GLY A 353 -1.70 14.54 -19.84
N ASP A 354 -0.98 14.19 -20.90
CA ASP A 354 -1.51 13.57 -22.10
C ASP A 354 -1.04 12.13 -22.26
N LYS A 355 -1.84 11.30 -22.92
CA LYS A 355 -1.44 9.95 -23.32
C LYS A 355 -0.33 10.08 -24.36
N VAL A 356 0.72 9.29 -24.19
CA VAL A 356 1.81 9.20 -25.13
C VAL A 356 1.83 7.84 -25.82
N ASP A 357 2.28 7.84 -27.06
CA ASP A 357 2.56 6.61 -27.79
C ASP A 357 3.75 5.88 -27.13
N GLU A 358 3.60 4.60 -26.88
CA GLU A 358 4.58 3.80 -26.16
C GLU A 358 5.91 3.63 -26.91
N VAL A 359 5.91 3.79 -28.24
CA VAL A 359 7.08 3.58 -29.09
C VAL A 359 7.80 4.90 -29.34
N THR A 360 7.05 5.94 -29.76
CA THR A 360 7.60 7.23 -30.14
C THR A 360 7.79 8.16 -28.95
N GLY A 361 6.97 8.02 -27.89
CA GLY A 361 6.92 8.92 -26.74
C GLY A 361 6.22 10.25 -27.06
N GLU A 362 5.59 10.37 -28.23
CA GLU A 362 4.84 11.56 -28.65
C GLU A 362 3.41 11.52 -28.12
N PRO A 363 2.76 12.67 -27.87
CA PRO A 363 1.37 12.71 -27.48
C PRO A 363 0.46 12.07 -28.53
N ILE A 364 -0.48 11.23 -28.08
CA ILE A 364 -1.52 10.66 -28.95
C ILE A 364 -2.52 11.76 -29.25
N ILE A 365 -2.72 12.05 -30.54
CA ILE A 365 -3.67 13.06 -30.98
C ILE A 365 -5.01 12.41 -31.32
N ASP A 366 -6.09 12.96 -30.79
CA ASP A 366 -7.45 12.56 -31.15
C ASP A 366 -7.73 12.97 -32.61
N PRO A 367 -8.06 12.01 -33.50
CA PRO A 367 -8.29 12.31 -34.92
C PRO A 367 -9.49 13.21 -35.17
N ASP A 368 -10.47 13.24 -34.26
CA ASP A 368 -11.69 14.01 -34.44
C ASP A 368 -11.54 15.47 -33.98
N SER A 369 -10.83 15.70 -32.89
CA SER A 369 -10.62 17.04 -32.33
C SER A 369 -9.29 17.68 -32.72
N GLY A 370 -8.27 16.89 -33.10
CA GLY A 370 -6.91 17.35 -33.33
C GLY A 370 -6.14 17.73 -32.06
N GLU A 371 -6.70 17.46 -30.88
CA GLU A 371 -6.09 17.75 -29.59
C GLU A 371 -5.43 16.50 -28.97
N PRO A 372 -4.42 16.67 -28.09
CA PRO A 372 -3.85 15.55 -27.35
C PRO A 372 -4.90 14.86 -26.46
N VAL A 373 -4.90 13.53 -26.49
CA VAL A 373 -5.79 12.72 -25.65
C VAL A 373 -5.33 12.79 -24.19
N PRO A 374 -6.18 13.27 -23.25
CA PRO A 374 -5.79 13.36 -21.85
C PRO A 374 -5.59 11.98 -21.23
N VAL A 375 -4.66 11.86 -20.26
CA VAL A 375 -4.42 10.61 -19.54
C VAL A 375 -5.60 10.21 -18.64
N SER A 376 -6.33 11.20 -18.11
CA SER A 376 -7.51 11.01 -17.25
C SER A 376 -8.59 12.01 -17.63
N VAL A 377 -9.84 11.61 -17.44
CA VAL A 377 -11.02 12.48 -17.68
C VAL A 377 -11.98 12.37 -16.50
N PRO A 378 -12.76 13.43 -16.18
CA PRO A 378 -13.85 13.29 -15.23
C PRO A 378 -14.93 12.35 -15.77
N THR A 379 -15.56 11.58 -14.89
CA THR A 379 -16.74 10.78 -15.28
C THR A 379 -18.00 11.63 -15.28
N ASP A 380 -18.84 11.44 -16.29
CA ASP A 380 -20.18 12.00 -16.41
C ASP A 380 -21.27 11.04 -15.91
N LYS A 381 -20.94 9.76 -15.78
CA LYS A 381 -21.84 8.68 -15.38
C LYS A 381 -21.12 7.61 -14.59
N LEU A 382 -21.92 6.76 -13.96
CA LEU A 382 -21.44 5.58 -13.25
C LEU A 382 -20.64 4.66 -14.18
N ARG A 383 -19.46 4.25 -13.73
CA ARG A 383 -18.64 3.23 -14.38
C ARG A 383 -18.72 1.93 -13.61
N ALA A 384 -18.86 0.83 -14.32
CA ALA A 384 -18.98 -0.49 -13.72
C ALA A 384 -18.12 -1.52 -14.43
N THR A 385 -17.62 -2.49 -13.67
CA THR A 385 -16.81 -3.62 -14.16
C THR A 385 -17.29 -4.91 -13.51
N ALA A 386 -17.36 -5.98 -14.28
CA ALA A 386 -17.46 -7.35 -13.78
C ALA A 386 -16.12 -8.06 -13.98
N SER A 387 -15.72 -8.87 -13.01
CA SER A 387 -14.47 -9.63 -13.07
C SER A 387 -14.68 -11.06 -12.60
N LEU A 388 -13.96 -11.99 -13.24
CA LEU A 388 -13.94 -13.41 -12.90
C LEU A 388 -12.49 -13.91 -12.94
N GLY A 389 -12.09 -14.66 -11.94
CA GLY A 389 -10.73 -15.19 -11.88
C GLY A 389 -10.54 -16.29 -10.88
N VAL A 390 -9.29 -16.69 -10.73
CA VAL A 390 -8.84 -17.68 -9.76
C VAL A 390 -7.75 -17.08 -8.89
N ARG A 391 -7.87 -17.28 -7.60
CA ARG A 391 -6.82 -16.99 -6.61
C ARG A 391 -6.14 -18.29 -6.24
N VAL A 392 -4.84 -18.25 -6.10
CA VAL A 392 -4.02 -19.41 -5.70
C VAL A 392 -2.99 -19.01 -4.65
N LEU A 393 -2.34 -20.00 -4.02
CA LEU A 393 -1.34 -19.82 -2.96
C LEU A 393 -1.91 -18.99 -1.79
N SER A 394 -3.07 -19.41 -1.28
CA SER A 394 -3.80 -18.72 -0.21
C SER A 394 -4.11 -17.25 -0.53
N GLY A 395 -4.42 -16.97 -1.79
CA GLY A 395 -4.74 -15.63 -2.27
C GLY A 395 -3.54 -14.75 -2.61
N ALA A 396 -2.33 -15.29 -2.60
CA ALA A 396 -1.13 -14.54 -2.97
C ALA A 396 -1.04 -14.19 -4.46
N VAL A 397 -1.66 -14.99 -5.32
CA VAL A 397 -1.69 -14.78 -6.77
C VAL A 397 -3.13 -14.76 -7.27
N TYR A 398 -3.48 -13.77 -8.06
CA TYR A 398 -4.76 -13.65 -8.77
C TYR A 398 -4.55 -13.65 -10.27
N LEU A 399 -5.35 -14.46 -10.97
CA LEU A 399 -5.41 -14.53 -12.42
C LEU A 399 -6.87 -14.45 -12.85
N GLY A 400 -7.22 -13.52 -13.70
CA GLY A 400 -8.61 -13.36 -14.11
C GLY A 400 -8.82 -12.47 -15.31
N PHE A 401 -10.08 -12.24 -15.60
CA PHE A 401 -10.54 -11.34 -16.65
C PHE A 401 -11.52 -10.34 -16.08
N ALA A 402 -11.49 -9.15 -16.65
CA ALA A 402 -12.41 -8.07 -16.31
C ALA A 402 -13.01 -7.45 -17.56
N LEU A 403 -14.28 -7.06 -17.46
CA LEU A 403 -15.04 -6.47 -18.54
C LEU A 403 -15.80 -5.24 -18.03
N PRO A 404 -15.72 -4.07 -18.70
CA PRO A 404 -16.61 -2.94 -18.40
C PRO A 404 -18.07 -3.30 -18.75
N VAL A 405 -18.99 -3.02 -17.83
CA VAL A 405 -20.41 -3.38 -17.97
C VAL A 405 -21.22 -2.28 -18.69
N ASP A 406 -20.82 -1.02 -18.47
CA ASP A 406 -21.46 0.18 -19.02
C ASP A 406 -21.02 0.53 -20.45
N ALA A 407 -20.23 -0.33 -21.05
CA ALA A 407 -19.61 -0.11 -22.35
C ALA A 407 -20.62 -0.29 -23.51
N THR A 408 -20.52 0.58 -24.50
CA THR A 408 -21.13 0.41 -25.83
C THR A 408 -20.61 -0.86 -26.52
N ARG A 409 -21.26 -1.31 -27.62
CA ARG A 409 -20.90 -2.54 -28.34
C ARG A 409 -19.42 -2.68 -28.66
N ASP A 410 -18.73 -1.58 -28.93
CA ASP A 410 -17.28 -1.57 -29.27
C ASP A 410 -16.37 -1.84 -28.06
N THR A 411 -16.79 -1.47 -26.87
CA THR A 411 -16.03 -1.68 -25.63
C THR A 411 -16.13 -3.12 -25.09
N ARG A 412 -17.12 -3.92 -25.54
CA ARG A 412 -17.18 -5.36 -25.22
C ARG A 412 -16.02 -6.15 -25.80
N ARG A 413 -15.28 -5.61 -26.77
CA ARG A 413 -14.02 -6.17 -27.25
C ARG A 413 -12.86 -6.02 -26.26
N ASN A 414 -13.02 -5.26 -25.20
CA ASN A 414 -11.95 -4.97 -24.21
C ASN A 414 -12.03 -5.88 -22.99
N LEU A 415 -12.14 -7.20 -23.21
CA LEU A 415 -11.86 -8.16 -22.16
C LEU A 415 -10.40 -8.01 -21.72
N ARG A 416 -10.19 -7.62 -20.48
CA ARG A 416 -8.84 -7.38 -19.95
C ARG A 416 -8.40 -8.57 -19.11
N PHE A 417 -7.21 -9.06 -19.39
CA PHE A 417 -6.53 -9.97 -18.49
C PHE A 417 -6.06 -9.20 -17.27
N VAL A 418 -6.37 -9.72 -16.08
CA VAL A 418 -6.01 -9.14 -14.79
C VAL A 418 -5.10 -10.13 -14.07
N PHE A 419 -3.91 -9.65 -13.75
CA PHE A 419 -2.94 -10.39 -12.99
C PHE A 419 -2.53 -9.56 -11.77
N GLY A 420 -2.40 -10.21 -10.62
CA GLY A 420 -2.01 -9.50 -9.41
C GLY A 420 -1.37 -10.40 -8.38
N PHE A 421 -0.53 -9.79 -7.56
CA PHE A 421 0.07 -10.40 -6.39
C PHE A 421 -0.41 -9.71 -5.12
N GLY A 422 -0.56 -10.51 -4.06
CA GLY A 422 -0.98 -10.03 -2.75
C GLY A 422 -2.48 -10.06 -2.52
N ARG A 423 -2.89 -9.74 -1.30
CA ARG A 423 -4.28 -9.81 -0.83
C ARG A 423 -5.17 -8.63 -1.28
N GLN A 424 -4.67 -7.73 -2.08
CA GLN A 424 -5.37 -6.48 -2.44
C GLN A 424 -6.38 -6.61 -3.58
N LEU A 425 -6.41 -7.73 -4.28
CA LEU A 425 -7.35 -7.97 -5.40
C LEU A 425 -8.62 -8.68 -4.94
#